data_932922e567e416fbfb1f977b17bbc184
#
_entry.id   932922e567e416fbfb1f977b17bbc184
#
_cell.length_a   1.000
_cell.length_b   1.000
_cell.length_c   1.000
_cell.angle_alpha   90.00
_cell.angle_beta   90.00
_cell.angle_gamma   90.00
#
_symmetry.space_group_name_H-M   'P 1'
#
loop_
_entity.id
_entity.type
_entity.pdbx_description
1 polymer ?
#
loop_
_entity_poly.entity_id
_entity_poly.type
_entity_poly.pdbx_seq_one_letter_code
_entity_poly.pdbx_strand_id
1 'polypeptide(L)'
;MYEDSIPWTPVRVKDALWEDDLYVQLTLMDVMDKHGMQAEQKKYQEALATAGFRLWHANVQTRKNYFDSIFPPQSGQPEFNLHADDIDFQIEADYIGFMCPGMPQTANKMADYMGHIMNYGDGVYGGAFVASLYSEAYLQNDIRSIIEKALLSLPAESGYRRIIEDVIAFHQENPDDWTKCWQMLENKWARANICNPGTKYNIDAKLNGAYIVIGLLYGEGDINKTLEISTRCGQDSDCNPSNALAVLGIIKGFSAFPQEYRDCLLYTSPSPRD
;
A
#
# COMPACT_ATOMS: atom_id res chain seq x y z
N MET A 1 10.30 10.23 16.63
CA MET A 1 10.89 8.90 16.79
C MET A 1 10.38 8.34 18.09
N TYR A 2 9.75 7.24 18.03
CA TYR A 2 9.01 6.67 19.14
C TYR A 2 9.85 5.56 19.76
N GLU A 3 9.68 5.34 21.03
CA GLU A 3 10.33 4.40 21.94
C GLU A 3 11.36 3.40 21.35
N ASP A 4 12.50 3.28 21.99
CA ASP A 4 13.63 2.41 21.56
C ASP A 4 13.30 0.92 21.56
N SER A 5 12.15 0.52 22.08
CA SER A 5 11.63 -0.85 22.00
C SER A 5 10.11 -0.87 21.91
N ILE A 6 9.58 -1.51 20.88
CA ILE A 6 8.17 -1.88 20.84
C ILE A 6 8.09 -3.28 21.48
N PRO A 7 7.48 -3.45 22.65
CA PRO A 7 7.37 -4.78 23.24
C PRO A 7 6.40 -5.62 22.41
N TRP A 8 6.96 -6.52 21.62
CA TRP A 8 6.19 -7.55 20.96
C TRP A 8 5.68 -8.55 22.00
N THR A 9 4.38 -8.52 22.27
CA THR A 9 3.77 -9.51 23.17
C THR A 9 2.68 -10.28 22.43
N PRO A 10 2.78 -11.62 22.37
CA PRO A 10 1.74 -12.47 21.76
C PRO A 10 0.34 -12.27 22.36
N VAL A 11 0.28 -11.71 23.57
CA VAL A 11 -0.97 -11.43 24.31
C VAL A 11 -1.79 -10.29 23.66
N ARG A 12 -1.17 -9.41 22.86
CA ARG A 12 -1.86 -8.32 22.18
C ARG A 12 -2.48 -8.72 20.84
N VAL A 13 -2.16 -9.90 20.31
CA VAL A 13 -2.63 -10.43 19.02
C VAL A 13 -3.83 -11.37 19.21
N LYS A 14 -4.56 -11.28 20.31
CA LYS A 14 -5.64 -12.23 20.61
C LYS A 14 -6.83 -12.16 19.67
N ASP A 15 -7.05 -11.04 18.99
CA ASP A 15 -8.23 -10.85 18.15
C ASP A 15 -7.88 -9.95 16.95
N ALA A 16 -7.41 -10.53 15.86
CA ALA A 16 -7.37 -9.86 14.56
C ALA A 16 -8.81 -9.76 13.99
N LEU A 17 -9.69 -9.06 14.73
CA LEU A 17 -11.12 -9.05 14.44
C LEU A 17 -11.56 -8.06 13.36
N TRP A 18 -10.71 -7.11 12.97
CA TRP A 18 -11.10 -6.03 12.07
C TRP A 18 -9.91 -5.61 11.20
N GLU A 19 -9.78 -6.23 10.07
CA GLU A 19 -8.78 -5.92 9.04
C GLU A 19 -9.50 -5.38 7.81
N ASP A 20 -9.71 -4.07 7.76
CA ASP A 20 -10.54 -3.42 6.73
C ASP A 20 -9.86 -3.48 5.35
N ASP A 21 -8.54 -3.37 5.27
CA ASP A 21 -7.81 -3.42 3.99
C ASP A 21 -7.98 -4.77 3.29
N LEU A 22 -7.89 -5.88 4.03
CA LEU A 22 -8.17 -7.20 3.50
C LEU A 22 -9.64 -7.35 3.09
N TYR A 23 -10.57 -6.80 3.87
CA TYR A 23 -11.98 -6.85 3.52
C TYR A 23 -12.31 -6.06 2.26
N VAL A 24 -11.65 -4.92 2.04
CA VAL A 24 -11.77 -4.16 0.79
C VAL A 24 -11.23 -4.97 -0.37
N GLN A 25 -10.01 -5.51 -0.27
CA GLN A 25 -9.41 -6.36 -1.31
C GLN A 25 -10.32 -7.55 -1.66
N LEU A 26 -10.80 -8.29 -0.64
CA LEU A 26 -11.71 -9.42 -0.84
C LEU A 26 -13.04 -9.00 -1.48
N THR A 27 -13.56 -7.83 -1.13
CA THR A 27 -14.78 -7.28 -1.74
C THR A 27 -14.56 -6.97 -3.22
N LEU A 28 -13.42 -6.36 -3.56
CA LEU A 28 -13.08 -6.07 -4.96
C LEU A 28 -12.86 -7.36 -5.77
N MET A 29 -12.20 -8.35 -5.19
CA MET A 29 -12.00 -9.66 -5.81
C MET A 29 -13.32 -10.43 -6.00
N ASP A 30 -14.24 -10.37 -5.05
CA ASP A 30 -15.58 -10.97 -5.15
C ASP A 30 -16.38 -10.38 -6.33
N VAL A 31 -16.25 -9.06 -6.57
CA VAL A 31 -16.87 -8.44 -7.76
C VAL A 31 -16.24 -8.96 -9.04
N MET A 32 -14.91 -9.12 -9.09
CA MET A 32 -14.22 -9.71 -10.23
C MET A 32 -14.67 -11.14 -10.50
N ASP A 33 -14.81 -11.95 -9.45
CA ASP A 33 -15.26 -13.34 -9.57
C ASP A 33 -16.68 -13.44 -10.10
N LYS A 34 -17.57 -12.59 -9.63
CA LYS A 34 -18.98 -12.58 -10.02
C LYS A 34 -19.27 -11.95 -11.38
N HIS A 35 -18.52 -10.93 -11.77
CA HIS A 35 -18.83 -10.10 -12.94
C HIS A 35 -17.72 -10.06 -13.98
N GLY A 36 -16.60 -10.74 -13.73
CA GLY A 36 -15.42 -10.77 -14.60
C GLY A 36 -14.47 -9.59 -14.39
N MET A 37 -13.26 -9.76 -14.93
CA MET A 37 -12.15 -8.78 -14.80
C MET A 37 -12.46 -7.40 -15.40
N GLN A 38 -13.47 -7.29 -16.25
CA GLN A 38 -13.87 -6.05 -16.91
C GLN A 38 -15.21 -5.51 -16.38
N ALA A 39 -15.58 -5.90 -15.16
CA ALA A 39 -16.76 -5.35 -14.51
C ALA A 39 -16.69 -3.82 -14.43
N GLU A 40 -17.82 -3.15 -14.60
CA GLU A 40 -17.87 -1.69 -14.52
C GLU A 40 -17.43 -1.19 -13.13
N GLN A 41 -16.66 -0.11 -13.07
CA GLN A 41 -16.17 0.48 -11.81
C GLN A 41 -17.30 0.74 -10.81
N LYS A 42 -18.48 1.12 -11.28
CA LYS A 42 -19.66 1.33 -10.44
C LYS A 42 -20.05 0.10 -9.62
N LYS A 43 -19.83 -1.12 -10.12
CA LYS A 43 -20.13 -2.36 -9.39
C LYS A 43 -19.21 -2.56 -8.20
N TYR A 44 -17.94 -2.20 -8.35
CA TYR A 44 -16.97 -2.21 -7.25
C TYR A 44 -17.33 -1.18 -6.18
N GLN A 45 -17.67 0.04 -6.61
CA GLN A 45 -18.13 1.08 -5.69
C GLN A 45 -19.41 0.66 -4.95
N GLU A 46 -20.38 0.04 -5.64
CA GLU A 46 -21.61 -0.48 -5.05
C GLU A 46 -21.33 -1.54 -3.97
N ALA A 47 -20.41 -2.46 -4.26
CA ALA A 47 -20.01 -3.50 -3.31
C ALA A 47 -19.38 -2.89 -2.05
N LEU A 48 -18.47 -1.92 -2.19
CA LEU A 48 -17.91 -1.18 -1.07
C LEU A 48 -18.97 -0.36 -0.31
N ALA A 49 -19.88 0.27 -1.03
CA ALA A 49 -20.93 1.11 -0.44
C ALA A 49 -21.89 0.29 0.43
N THR A 50 -22.20 -0.92 -0.01
CA THR A 50 -23.16 -1.83 0.66
C THR A 50 -22.50 -2.81 1.63
N ALA A 51 -21.16 -2.86 1.69
CA ALA A 51 -20.42 -3.71 2.61
C ALA A 51 -20.73 -3.40 4.08
N GLY A 52 -20.87 -4.45 4.88
CA GLY A 52 -21.27 -4.34 6.29
C GLY A 52 -20.14 -3.97 7.25
N PHE A 53 -18.90 -3.88 6.78
CA PHE A 53 -17.75 -3.51 7.59
C PHE A 53 -17.46 -2.00 7.56
N ARG A 54 -16.67 -1.55 8.52
CA ARG A 54 -16.24 -0.15 8.63
C ARG A 54 -15.22 0.17 7.54
N LEU A 55 -15.33 1.35 6.96
CA LEU A 55 -14.37 1.93 6.02
C LEU A 55 -13.78 3.21 6.60
N TRP A 56 -12.62 3.62 6.07
CA TRP A 56 -11.88 4.79 6.49
C TRP A 56 -11.58 5.71 5.29
N HIS A 57 -11.13 6.91 5.54
CA HIS A 57 -10.55 7.85 4.58
C HIS A 57 -11.24 7.88 3.20
N ALA A 58 -10.50 7.59 2.13
CA ALA A 58 -11.00 7.62 0.75
C ALA A 58 -12.14 6.62 0.54
N ASN A 59 -12.06 5.46 1.18
CA ASN A 59 -13.10 4.43 1.08
C ASN A 59 -14.42 4.85 1.72
N VAL A 60 -14.39 5.50 2.89
CA VAL A 60 -15.63 6.00 3.51
C VAL A 60 -16.25 7.12 2.69
N GLN A 61 -15.43 7.96 2.06
CA GLN A 61 -15.93 9.00 1.18
C GLN A 61 -16.51 8.40 -0.11
N THR A 62 -15.87 7.38 -0.69
CA THR A 62 -16.37 6.63 -1.84
C THR A 62 -17.75 5.99 -1.55
N ARG A 63 -17.95 5.45 -0.35
CA ARG A 63 -19.25 4.95 0.11
C ARG A 63 -20.31 6.05 0.12
N LYS A 64 -20.00 7.22 0.66
CA LYS A 64 -20.91 8.37 0.67
C LYS A 64 -21.24 8.82 -0.76
N ASN A 65 -20.22 8.94 -1.60
CA ASN A 65 -20.35 9.34 -2.99
C ASN A 65 -21.31 8.44 -3.78
N TYR A 66 -21.29 7.12 -3.51
CA TYR A 66 -22.23 6.20 -4.14
C TYR A 66 -23.70 6.56 -3.83
N PHE A 67 -24.02 6.83 -2.56
CA PHE A 67 -25.36 7.21 -2.15
C PHE A 67 -25.77 8.60 -2.63
N ASP A 68 -24.79 9.48 -2.87
CA ASP A 68 -24.98 10.80 -3.47
C ASP A 68 -25.00 10.76 -5.01
N SER A 69 -24.98 9.56 -5.61
CA SER A 69 -24.96 9.33 -7.06
C SER A 69 -23.73 9.89 -7.77
N ILE A 70 -22.60 9.95 -7.07
CA ILE A 70 -21.28 10.31 -7.62
C ILE A 70 -20.50 9.02 -7.85
N PHE A 71 -20.31 8.64 -9.12
CA PHE A 71 -19.74 7.38 -9.54
C PHE A 71 -18.29 7.51 -10.04
N PRO A 72 -17.51 6.40 -10.09
CA PRO A 72 -16.19 6.42 -10.70
C PRO A 72 -16.21 6.89 -12.16
N PRO A 73 -15.17 7.59 -12.62
CA PRO A 73 -13.97 7.97 -11.87
C PRO A 73 -14.14 9.22 -10.99
N GLN A 74 -15.28 9.88 -11.02
CA GLN A 74 -15.53 11.12 -10.28
C GLN A 74 -15.49 10.90 -8.75
N SER A 75 -15.93 9.73 -8.27
CA SER A 75 -15.93 9.42 -6.83
C SER A 75 -14.55 9.47 -6.17
N GLY A 76 -13.48 9.27 -6.93
CA GLY A 76 -12.11 9.38 -6.45
C GLY A 76 -11.49 10.77 -6.61
N GLN A 77 -12.11 11.67 -7.40
CA GLN A 77 -11.54 12.99 -7.69
C GLN A 77 -11.52 13.92 -6.47
N PRO A 78 -10.53 14.82 -6.36
CA PRO A 78 -10.39 15.74 -5.21
C PRO A 78 -11.62 16.60 -4.91
N GLU A 79 -12.44 16.93 -5.94
CA GLU A 79 -13.66 17.69 -5.75
C GLU A 79 -14.71 16.92 -4.93
N PHE A 80 -14.68 15.59 -4.99
CA PHE A 80 -15.68 14.72 -4.37
C PHE A 80 -15.09 13.83 -3.27
N ASN A 81 -13.77 13.71 -3.21
CA ASN A 81 -13.08 12.91 -2.21
C ASN A 81 -11.90 13.67 -1.64
N LEU A 82 -12.06 14.16 -0.41
CA LEU A 82 -11.04 14.91 0.31
C LEU A 82 -9.79 14.07 0.65
N HIS A 83 -9.88 12.77 0.49
CA HIS A 83 -8.83 11.78 0.72
C HIS A 83 -8.29 11.19 -0.60
N ALA A 84 -8.42 11.94 -1.70
CA ALA A 84 -8.07 11.45 -3.03
C ALA A 84 -6.62 10.96 -3.17
N ASP A 85 -5.67 11.51 -2.42
CA ASP A 85 -4.25 11.12 -2.38
C ASP A 85 -3.83 10.41 -1.08
N ASP A 86 -4.81 9.96 -0.28
CA ASP A 86 -4.54 9.10 0.86
C ASP A 86 -4.15 7.68 0.43
N ILE A 87 -3.67 6.92 1.38
CA ILE A 87 -3.03 5.61 1.21
C ILE A 87 -3.98 4.49 0.76
N ASP A 88 -5.31 4.65 0.89
CA ASP A 88 -6.29 3.56 0.77
C ASP A 88 -6.01 2.61 -0.41
N PHE A 89 -5.98 3.11 -1.63
CA PHE A 89 -5.75 2.24 -2.78
C PHE A 89 -4.32 1.67 -2.82
N GLN A 90 -3.32 2.34 -2.24
CA GLN A 90 -1.95 1.81 -2.17
C GLN A 90 -1.90 0.50 -1.39
N ILE A 91 -2.58 0.45 -0.26
CA ILE A 91 -2.59 -0.72 0.63
C ILE A 91 -3.58 -1.80 0.18
N GLU A 92 -4.45 -1.47 -0.74
CA GLU A 92 -5.48 -2.37 -1.27
C GLU A 92 -5.15 -2.92 -2.67
N ALA A 93 -4.02 -2.52 -3.27
CA ALA A 93 -3.62 -2.95 -4.61
C ALA A 93 -2.82 -4.27 -4.63
N ASP A 94 -2.59 -4.89 -3.50
CA ASP A 94 -1.79 -6.12 -3.35
C ASP A 94 -2.24 -7.24 -4.28
N TYR A 95 -3.56 -7.51 -4.30
CA TYR A 95 -4.13 -8.56 -5.15
C TYR A 95 -3.84 -8.35 -6.64
N ILE A 96 -3.75 -7.10 -7.10
CA ILE A 96 -3.42 -6.79 -8.50
C ILE A 96 -1.99 -7.25 -8.82
N GLY A 97 -1.04 -6.93 -7.93
CA GLY A 97 0.34 -7.36 -8.09
C GLY A 97 0.50 -8.89 -8.06
N PHE A 98 -0.20 -9.55 -7.14
CA PHE A 98 -0.21 -11.02 -7.03
C PHE A 98 -0.87 -11.71 -8.24
N MET A 99 -1.89 -11.10 -8.84
CA MET A 99 -2.56 -11.63 -10.03
C MET A 99 -1.77 -11.39 -11.34
N CYS A 100 -0.77 -10.53 -11.32
CA CYS A 100 0.02 -10.13 -12.48
C CYS A 100 1.52 -10.48 -12.36
N PRO A 101 1.90 -11.73 -12.05
CA PRO A 101 3.31 -12.12 -11.88
C PRO A 101 4.09 -11.88 -13.18
N GLY A 102 5.09 -10.97 -13.12
CA GLY A 102 5.91 -10.65 -14.30
C GLY A 102 5.18 -9.84 -15.39
N MET A 103 4.02 -9.26 -15.08
CA MET A 103 3.20 -8.50 -16.04
C MET A 103 2.93 -7.06 -15.56
N PRO A 104 3.98 -6.23 -15.31
CA PRO A 104 3.81 -4.92 -14.71
C PRO A 104 2.90 -3.98 -15.50
N GLN A 105 2.91 -4.07 -16.84
CA GLN A 105 2.01 -3.24 -17.67
C GLN A 105 0.53 -3.61 -17.49
N THR A 106 0.23 -4.89 -17.26
CA THR A 106 -1.13 -5.35 -16.96
C THR A 106 -1.54 -4.90 -15.56
N ALA A 107 -0.64 -5.06 -14.58
CA ALA A 107 -0.84 -4.57 -13.22
C ALA A 107 -1.16 -3.07 -13.20
N ASN A 108 -0.40 -2.26 -13.94
CA ASN A 108 -0.62 -0.82 -14.04
C ASN A 108 -1.98 -0.45 -14.62
N LYS A 109 -2.40 -1.11 -15.69
CA LYS A 109 -3.73 -0.87 -16.28
C LYS A 109 -4.86 -1.23 -15.32
N MET A 110 -4.70 -2.32 -14.57
CA MET A 110 -5.67 -2.70 -13.55
C MET A 110 -5.66 -1.71 -12.38
N ALA A 111 -4.49 -1.30 -11.92
CA ALA A 111 -4.35 -0.33 -10.84
C ALA A 111 -4.94 1.04 -11.23
N ASP A 112 -4.67 1.53 -12.43
CA ASP A 112 -5.27 2.76 -12.93
C ASP A 112 -6.81 2.66 -12.95
N TYR A 113 -7.34 1.55 -13.46
CA TYR A 113 -8.78 1.33 -13.50
C TYR A 113 -9.40 1.25 -12.10
N MET A 114 -8.81 0.48 -11.20
CA MET A 114 -9.37 0.23 -9.87
C MET A 114 -9.18 1.41 -8.92
N GLY A 115 -8.03 2.09 -8.98
CA GLY A 115 -7.71 3.18 -8.08
C GLY A 115 -8.66 4.38 -8.20
N HIS A 116 -9.17 4.65 -9.40
CA HIS A 116 -10.12 5.75 -9.62
C HIS A 116 -11.52 5.52 -9.02
N ILE A 117 -11.77 4.40 -8.38
CA ILE A 117 -12.99 4.18 -7.59
C ILE A 117 -12.97 5.05 -6.32
N MET A 118 -11.80 5.16 -5.68
CA MET A 118 -11.64 5.79 -4.36
C MET A 118 -10.59 6.90 -4.30
N ASN A 119 -9.55 6.85 -5.12
CA ASN A 119 -8.42 7.77 -5.11
C ASN A 119 -8.22 8.49 -6.44
N TYR A 120 -7.28 9.45 -6.45
CA TYR A 120 -6.85 10.18 -7.63
C TYR A 120 -5.38 10.59 -7.50
N GLY A 121 -4.68 10.86 -8.62
CA GLY A 121 -3.30 11.34 -8.60
C GLY A 121 -2.35 10.43 -7.83
N ASP A 122 -1.62 10.98 -6.86
CA ASP A 122 -0.64 10.23 -6.08
C ASP A 122 -1.25 9.05 -5.29
N GLY A 123 -2.53 9.09 -4.92
CA GLY A 123 -3.23 7.96 -4.31
C GLY A 123 -3.38 6.76 -5.26
N VAL A 124 -3.72 7.01 -6.53
CA VAL A 124 -3.74 5.97 -7.58
C VAL A 124 -2.34 5.48 -7.90
N TYR A 125 -1.38 6.40 -7.97
CA TYR A 125 0.02 6.05 -8.24
C TYR A 125 0.62 5.15 -7.15
N GLY A 126 0.19 5.32 -5.89
CA GLY A 126 0.58 4.42 -4.80
C GLY A 126 0.24 2.96 -5.08
N GLY A 127 -1.02 2.70 -5.43
CA GLY A 127 -1.45 1.35 -5.80
C GLY A 127 -0.76 0.80 -7.07
N ALA A 128 -0.58 1.65 -8.08
CA ALA A 128 0.16 1.26 -9.29
C ALA A 128 1.62 0.90 -8.98
N PHE A 129 2.26 1.64 -8.07
CA PHE A 129 3.62 1.36 -7.63
C PHE A 129 3.72 0.02 -6.87
N VAL A 130 2.86 -0.20 -5.87
CA VAL A 130 2.85 -1.45 -5.10
C VAL A 130 2.56 -2.66 -6.00
N ALA A 131 1.54 -2.58 -6.85
CA ALA A 131 1.23 -3.64 -7.80
C ALA A 131 2.41 -3.95 -8.74
N SER A 132 3.15 -2.91 -9.17
CA SER A 132 4.35 -3.07 -10.00
C SER A 132 5.52 -3.65 -9.23
N LEU A 133 5.74 -3.24 -7.97
CA LEU A 133 6.77 -3.84 -7.10
C LEU A 133 6.57 -5.37 -7.01
N TYR A 134 5.35 -5.80 -6.75
CA TYR A 134 5.05 -7.23 -6.64
C TYR A 134 5.23 -7.93 -7.97
N SER A 135 4.70 -7.37 -9.06
CA SER A 135 4.85 -7.94 -10.39
C SER A 135 6.32 -8.12 -10.80
N GLU A 136 7.18 -7.14 -10.52
CA GLU A 136 8.61 -7.19 -10.82
C GLU A 136 9.38 -8.16 -9.89
N ALA A 137 8.94 -8.30 -8.63
CA ALA A 137 9.56 -9.22 -7.67
C ALA A 137 9.48 -10.70 -8.09
N TYR A 138 8.53 -11.08 -8.95
CA TYR A 138 8.47 -12.42 -9.54
C TYR A 138 9.55 -12.67 -10.59
N LEU A 139 10.17 -11.62 -11.13
CA LEU A 139 11.13 -11.73 -12.23
C LEU A 139 12.59 -11.67 -11.76
N GLN A 140 12.86 -11.13 -10.60
CA GLN A 140 14.21 -10.85 -10.12
C GLN A 140 14.28 -10.70 -8.59
N ASN A 141 15.52 -10.75 -8.06
CA ASN A 141 15.76 -10.70 -6.62
C ASN A 141 16.48 -9.41 -6.18
N ASP A 142 16.87 -8.55 -7.11
CA ASP A 142 17.53 -7.29 -6.82
C ASP A 142 16.48 -6.24 -6.41
N ILE A 143 16.41 -5.96 -5.13
CA ILE A 143 15.42 -5.04 -4.53
C ILE A 143 15.50 -3.65 -5.17
N ARG A 144 16.70 -3.14 -5.38
CA ARG A 144 16.88 -1.82 -5.99
C ARG A 144 16.35 -1.81 -7.43
N SER A 145 16.72 -2.80 -8.22
CA SER A 145 16.23 -2.93 -9.60
C SER A 145 14.70 -3.10 -9.67
N ILE A 146 14.10 -3.82 -8.71
CA ILE A 146 12.64 -3.95 -8.59
C ILE A 146 12.00 -2.56 -8.38
N ILE A 147 12.52 -1.77 -7.44
CA ILE A 147 12.03 -0.42 -7.15
C ILE A 147 12.16 0.49 -8.37
N GLU A 148 13.34 0.52 -8.99
CA GLU A 148 13.62 1.37 -10.16
C GLU A 148 12.71 1.02 -11.34
N LYS A 149 12.43 -0.27 -11.56
CA LYS A 149 11.49 -0.70 -12.61
C LYS A 149 10.04 -0.38 -12.28
N ALA A 150 9.63 -0.55 -11.02
CA ALA A 150 8.28 -0.19 -10.58
C ALA A 150 8.01 1.32 -10.77
N LEU A 151 9.03 2.18 -10.62
CA LEU A 151 8.90 3.62 -10.91
C LEU A 151 8.56 3.94 -12.36
N LEU A 152 8.86 3.04 -13.31
CA LEU A 152 8.51 3.25 -14.72
C LEU A 152 7.00 3.23 -14.97
N SER A 153 6.22 2.72 -14.02
CA SER A 153 4.76 2.73 -14.04
C SER A 153 4.16 4.12 -13.76
N LEU A 154 4.96 5.01 -13.18
CA LEU A 154 4.50 6.30 -12.69
C LEU A 154 4.90 7.45 -13.64
N PRO A 155 4.03 8.47 -13.78
CA PRO A 155 4.42 9.68 -14.52
C PRO A 155 5.68 10.32 -13.90
N ALA A 156 6.61 10.75 -14.76
CA ALA A 156 7.88 11.35 -14.32
C ALA A 156 7.67 12.59 -13.43
N GLU A 157 6.57 13.31 -13.65
CA GLU A 157 6.27 14.55 -12.95
C GLU A 157 5.46 14.34 -11.65
N SER A 158 5.05 13.10 -11.32
CA SER A 158 4.27 12.83 -10.12
C SER A 158 5.05 13.08 -8.84
N GLY A 159 4.36 13.54 -7.79
CA GLY A 159 4.93 13.69 -6.46
C GLY A 159 5.42 12.35 -5.91
N TYR A 160 4.63 11.30 -6.14
CA TYR A 160 4.96 9.94 -5.72
C TYR A 160 6.30 9.44 -6.30
N ARG A 161 6.52 9.61 -7.61
CA ARG A 161 7.79 9.21 -8.21
C ARG A 161 8.98 10.00 -7.66
N ARG A 162 8.84 11.30 -7.53
CA ARG A 162 9.91 12.18 -7.03
C ARG A 162 10.34 11.84 -5.60
N ILE A 163 9.41 11.53 -4.71
CA ILE A 163 9.76 11.17 -3.33
C ILE A 163 10.54 9.84 -3.28
N ILE A 164 10.18 8.87 -4.11
CA ILE A 164 10.91 7.60 -4.20
C ILE A 164 12.30 7.81 -4.80
N GLU A 165 12.43 8.64 -5.83
CA GLU A 165 13.74 9.03 -6.40
C GLU A 165 14.64 9.71 -5.35
N ASP A 166 14.07 10.56 -4.46
CA ASP A 166 14.81 11.14 -3.34
C ASP A 166 15.32 10.07 -2.36
N VAL A 167 14.50 9.07 -2.02
CA VAL A 167 14.93 7.95 -1.15
C VAL A 167 16.08 7.19 -1.80
N ILE A 168 15.96 6.86 -3.07
CA ILE A 168 16.98 6.13 -3.84
C ILE A 168 18.31 6.91 -3.85
N ALA A 169 18.26 8.21 -4.15
CA ALA A 169 19.44 9.08 -4.18
C ALA A 169 20.08 9.20 -2.79
N PHE A 170 19.27 9.41 -1.76
CA PHE A 170 19.76 9.53 -0.39
C PHE A 170 20.42 8.25 0.11
N HIS A 171 19.81 7.08 -0.18
CA HIS A 171 20.39 5.78 0.18
C HIS A 171 21.76 5.54 -0.48
N GLN A 172 21.97 6.01 -1.72
CA GLN A 172 23.28 5.89 -2.38
C GLN A 172 24.40 6.62 -1.64
N GLU A 173 24.09 7.77 -1.05
CA GLU A 173 25.05 8.61 -0.33
C GLU A 173 25.18 8.21 1.15
N ASN A 174 24.12 7.63 1.73
CA ASN A 174 23.99 7.29 3.15
C ASN A 174 23.39 5.88 3.33
N PRO A 175 24.12 4.80 2.95
CA PRO A 175 23.56 3.44 2.95
C PRO A 175 23.34 2.85 4.34
N ASP A 176 23.99 3.38 5.38
CA ASP A 176 24.04 2.77 6.71
C ASP A 176 23.03 3.38 7.71
N ASP A 177 22.38 4.50 7.35
CA ASP A 177 21.56 5.27 8.32
C ASP A 177 20.19 5.65 7.74
N TRP A 178 19.23 4.75 7.90
CA TRP A 178 17.85 4.97 7.47
C TRP A 178 17.17 6.13 8.21
N THR A 179 17.58 6.43 9.44
CA THR A 179 16.96 7.50 10.24
C THR A 179 17.22 8.87 9.66
N LYS A 180 18.40 9.08 9.04
CA LYS A 180 18.69 10.31 8.29
C LYS A 180 17.86 10.43 7.01
N CYS A 181 17.64 9.31 6.32
CA CYS A 181 16.75 9.27 5.16
C CYS A 181 15.32 9.65 5.56
N TRP A 182 14.80 9.02 6.60
CA TRP A 182 13.52 9.36 7.18
C TRP A 182 13.43 10.86 7.57
N GLN A 183 14.43 11.38 8.26
CA GLN A 183 14.46 12.80 8.65
C GLN A 183 14.48 13.75 7.44
N MET A 184 15.17 13.40 6.37
CA MET A 184 15.14 14.15 5.10
C MET A 184 13.72 14.18 4.52
N LEU A 185 13.04 13.04 4.48
CA LEU A 185 11.65 12.97 3.99
C LEU A 185 10.71 13.80 4.83
N GLU A 186 10.78 13.69 6.16
CA GLU A 186 9.96 14.48 7.08
C GLU A 186 10.15 16.00 6.86
N ASN A 187 11.38 16.43 6.66
CA ASN A 187 11.70 17.83 6.44
C ASN A 187 11.23 18.35 5.08
N LYS A 188 11.36 17.52 4.03
CA LYS A 188 11.08 17.93 2.64
C LYS A 188 9.63 17.69 2.25
N TRP A 189 9.06 16.56 2.66
CA TRP A 189 7.80 16.07 2.10
C TRP A 189 6.63 16.06 3.07
N ALA A 190 6.82 15.77 4.36
CA ALA A 190 5.72 15.69 5.31
C ALA A 190 4.94 17.00 5.48
N ARG A 191 5.59 18.14 5.22
CA ARG A 191 4.96 19.47 5.26
C ARG A 191 4.42 19.95 3.91
N ALA A 192 4.84 19.29 2.83
CA ALA A 192 4.40 19.59 1.47
C ALA A 192 3.14 18.83 1.07
N ASN A 193 2.61 18.02 1.97
CA ASN A 193 1.43 17.24 1.76
C ASN A 193 0.18 18.07 1.96
N ILE A 194 -0.52 18.36 0.86
CA ILE A 194 -1.59 19.33 0.87
C ILE A 194 -2.74 18.91 -0.06
N CYS A 195 -3.04 17.64 -0.19
CA CYS A 195 -4.27 17.32 -0.90
C CYS A 195 -5.49 17.86 -0.18
N ASN A 196 -5.38 18.02 1.14
CA ASN A 196 -6.45 18.65 1.88
C ASN A 196 -5.97 19.44 3.08
N PRO A 197 -5.70 20.75 2.92
CA PRO A 197 -5.26 21.60 4.00
C PRO A 197 -6.29 21.74 5.15
N GLY A 198 -7.51 21.25 4.97
CA GLY A 198 -8.58 21.27 5.97
C GLY A 198 -8.71 20.00 6.81
N THR A 199 -8.06 18.92 6.47
CA THR A 199 -8.11 17.67 7.24
C THR A 199 -6.93 17.57 8.21
N LYS A 200 -7.24 17.31 9.47
CA LYS A 200 -6.22 17.11 10.52
C LYS A 200 -5.51 15.77 10.42
N TYR A 201 -6.00 14.89 9.58
CA TYR A 201 -5.49 13.53 9.38
C TYR A 201 -5.56 13.18 7.90
N ASN A 202 -4.42 13.18 7.27
CA ASN A 202 -4.20 12.62 5.94
C ASN A 202 -3.07 11.61 6.06
N ILE A 203 -3.30 10.37 5.67
CA ILE A 203 -2.27 9.35 5.57
C ILE A 203 -1.81 9.33 4.11
N ASP A 204 -0.81 10.16 3.84
CA ASP A 204 -0.33 10.44 2.48
C ASP A 204 0.25 9.21 1.79
N ALA A 205 -0.30 8.82 0.64
CA ALA A 205 0.16 7.66 -0.13
C ALA A 205 1.65 7.74 -0.49
N LYS A 206 2.13 8.89 -0.97
CA LYS A 206 3.53 9.02 -1.42
C LYS A 206 4.55 8.94 -0.28
N LEU A 207 4.22 9.51 0.90
CA LEU A 207 5.11 9.45 2.05
C LEU A 207 5.19 8.01 2.60
N ASN A 208 4.05 7.33 2.69
CA ASN A 208 4.00 5.92 3.08
C ASN A 208 4.68 5.01 2.05
N GLY A 209 4.52 5.29 0.76
CA GLY A 209 5.29 4.60 -0.28
C GLY A 209 6.80 4.76 -0.12
N ALA A 210 7.26 5.96 0.27
CA ALA A 210 8.67 6.19 0.58
C ALA A 210 9.13 5.37 1.81
N TYR A 211 8.28 5.17 2.83
CA TYR A 211 8.61 4.34 3.99
C TYR A 211 8.72 2.86 3.64
N ILE A 212 7.88 2.36 2.73
CA ILE A 212 8.03 1.01 2.15
C ILE A 212 9.43 0.87 1.52
N VAL A 213 9.83 1.86 0.71
CA VAL A 213 11.12 1.84 0.01
C VAL A 213 12.30 1.97 0.97
N ILE A 214 12.20 2.79 2.04
CA ILE A 214 13.21 2.83 3.11
C ILE A 214 13.36 1.43 3.73
N GLY A 215 12.25 0.79 4.10
CA GLY A 215 12.25 -0.57 4.66
C GLY A 215 12.96 -1.57 3.75
N LEU A 216 12.65 -1.53 2.46
CA LEU A 216 13.24 -2.43 1.45
C LEU A 216 14.73 -2.20 1.24
N LEU A 217 15.16 -0.95 1.04
CA LEU A 217 16.56 -0.64 0.74
C LEU A 217 17.47 -0.83 1.95
N TYR A 218 17.11 -0.27 3.10
CA TYR A 218 17.93 -0.38 4.31
C TYR A 218 17.77 -1.71 5.05
N GLY A 219 16.70 -2.45 4.77
CA GLY A 219 16.51 -3.81 5.25
C GLY A 219 17.40 -4.84 4.58
N GLU A 220 17.93 -4.53 3.37
CA GLU A 220 18.90 -5.37 2.64
C GLU A 220 18.44 -6.81 2.45
N GLY A 221 17.13 -7.01 2.38
CA GLY A 221 16.52 -8.33 2.22
C GLY A 221 16.41 -9.13 3.53
N ASP A 222 16.83 -8.61 4.68
CA ASP A 222 16.54 -9.22 5.97
C ASP A 222 15.10 -8.94 6.39
N ILE A 223 14.33 -9.98 6.71
CA ILE A 223 12.91 -9.89 7.03
C ILE A 223 12.67 -9.05 8.29
N ASN A 224 13.43 -9.30 9.36
CA ASN A 224 13.23 -8.61 10.63
C ASN A 224 13.66 -7.14 10.54
N LYS A 225 14.79 -6.88 9.88
CA LYS A 225 15.29 -5.53 9.68
C LYS A 225 14.34 -4.71 8.79
N THR A 226 13.80 -5.31 7.71
CA THR A 226 12.81 -4.67 6.86
C THR A 226 11.52 -4.36 7.62
N LEU A 227 11.00 -5.32 8.39
CA LEU A 227 9.84 -5.16 9.26
C LEU A 227 10.05 -4.00 10.25
N GLU A 228 11.16 -4.03 10.99
CA GLU A 228 11.45 -3.02 12.00
C GLU A 228 11.55 -1.62 11.41
N ILE A 229 12.32 -1.46 10.33
CA ILE A 229 12.55 -0.14 9.71
C ILE A 229 11.26 0.43 9.16
N SER A 230 10.50 -0.33 8.36
CA SER A 230 9.26 0.17 7.78
C SER A 230 8.19 0.50 8.82
N THR A 231 8.07 -0.31 9.89
CA THR A 231 7.19 -0.01 11.03
C THR A 231 7.59 1.29 11.74
N ARG A 232 8.91 1.48 11.98
CA ARG A 232 9.42 2.65 12.72
C ARG A 232 9.38 3.94 11.92
N CYS A 233 9.21 3.91 10.63
CA CYS A 233 8.99 5.11 9.82
C CYS A 233 7.72 5.85 10.23
N GLY A 234 6.72 5.17 10.77
CA GLY A 234 5.50 5.77 11.32
C GLY A 234 4.38 5.89 10.30
N GLN A 235 3.42 6.74 10.59
CA GLN A 235 2.13 6.84 9.91
C GLN A 235 1.41 5.48 9.86
N ASP A 236 1.37 4.82 8.74
CA ASP A 236 0.76 3.49 8.59
C ASP A 236 1.78 2.39 8.94
N SER A 237 1.89 2.11 10.23
CA SER A 237 2.94 1.24 10.78
C SER A 237 2.65 -0.26 10.69
N ASP A 238 1.52 -0.67 10.12
CA ASP A 238 1.13 -2.05 9.83
C ASP A 238 1.12 -2.32 8.32
N CYS A 239 0.55 -1.46 7.50
CA CYS A 239 0.48 -1.67 6.06
C CYS A 239 1.84 -1.44 5.37
N ASN A 240 2.61 -0.42 5.76
CA ASN A 240 3.94 -0.20 5.16
C ASN A 240 4.86 -1.42 5.29
N PRO A 241 5.05 -2.03 6.50
CA PRO A 241 5.82 -3.26 6.61
C PRO A 241 5.14 -4.45 5.91
N SER A 242 3.82 -4.54 5.86
CA SER A 242 3.10 -5.57 5.11
C SER A 242 3.49 -5.54 3.62
N ASN A 243 3.40 -4.37 2.98
CA ASN A 243 3.80 -4.21 1.58
C ASN A 243 5.30 -4.52 1.36
N ALA A 244 6.19 -4.06 2.24
CA ALA A 244 7.63 -4.34 2.12
C ALA A 244 7.93 -5.84 2.27
N LEU A 245 7.30 -6.50 3.24
CA LEU A 245 7.48 -7.94 3.46
C LEU A 245 6.84 -8.79 2.37
N ALA A 246 5.76 -8.33 1.73
CA ALA A 246 5.19 -9.02 0.59
C ALA A 246 6.19 -9.11 -0.58
N VAL A 247 6.95 -8.05 -0.86
CA VAL A 247 8.05 -8.08 -1.85
C VAL A 247 9.08 -9.15 -1.46
N LEU A 248 9.52 -9.17 -0.20
CA LEU A 248 10.46 -10.19 0.27
C LEU A 248 9.87 -11.61 0.23
N GLY A 249 8.58 -11.74 0.52
CA GLY A 249 7.85 -13.01 0.44
C GLY A 249 7.79 -13.56 -0.98
N ILE A 250 7.59 -12.71 -1.97
CA ILE A 250 7.64 -13.11 -3.40
C ILE A 250 9.05 -13.57 -3.77
N ILE A 251 10.09 -12.83 -3.37
CA ILE A 251 11.49 -13.14 -3.71
C ILE A 251 11.97 -14.43 -3.02
N LYS A 252 11.66 -14.60 -1.75
CA LYS A 252 12.26 -15.63 -0.89
C LYS A 252 11.38 -16.85 -0.66
N GLY A 253 10.07 -16.70 -0.86
CA GLY A 253 9.06 -17.71 -0.53
C GLY A 253 8.69 -17.75 0.95
N PHE A 254 7.52 -18.30 1.27
CA PHE A 254 6.95 -18.39 2.62
C PHE A 254 7.86 -19.08 3.64
N SER A 255 8.60 -20.10 3.21
CA SER A 255 9.49 -20.87 4.09
C SER A 255 10.69 -20.07 4.63
N ALA A 256 11.03 -18.94 4.02
CA ALA A 256 12.10 -18.05 4.47
C ALA A 256 11.72 -17.19 5.69
N PHE A 257 10.43 -17.06 5.96
CA PHE A 257 9.96 -16.31 7.13
C PHE A 257 10.24 -17.07 8.42
N PRO A 258 10.59 -16.37 9.52
CA PRO A 258 10.74 -16.95 10.84
C PRO A 258 9.53 -17.80 11.24
N GLN A 259 9.77 -18.94 11.91
CA GLN A 259 8.70 -19.86 12.30
C GLN A 259 7.61 -19.18 13.12
N GLU A 260 8.00 -18.28 14.01
CA GLU A 260 7.08 -17.51 14.87
C GLU A 260 6.08 -16.67 14.07
N TYR A 261 6.46 -16.10 12.92
CA TYR A 261 5.54 -15.36 12.06
C TYR A 261 4.61 -16.31 11.32
N ARG A 262 5.13 -17.42 10.83
CA ARG A 262 4.32 -18.44 10.13
C ARG A 262 3.27 -19.08 11.03
N ASP A 263 3.64 -19.35 12.27
CA ASP A 263 2.73 -19.93 13.27
C ASP A 263 1.65 -18.92 13.68
N CYS A 264 1.98 -17.64 13.80
CA CYS A 264 1.02 -16.58 14.12
C CYS A 264 -0.09 -16.49 13.07
N LEU A 265 0.23 -16.56 11.79
CA LEU A 265 -0.74 -16.53 10.69
C LEU A 265 -1.73 -17.70 10.75
N LEU A 266 -1.30 -18.88 11.21
CA LEU A 266 -2.17 -20.06 11.33
C LEU A 266 -3.20 -19.94 12.47
N TYR A 267 -2.92 -19.11 13.49
CA TYR A 267 -3.78 -18.94 14.66
C TYR A 267 -4.71 -17.73 14.59
N THR A 268 -4.40 -16.76 13.75
CA THR A 268 -5.11 -15.47 13.70
C THR A 268 -6.05 -15.33 12.52
N SER A 269 -5.93 -16.19 11.53
CA SER A 269 -6.80 -16.18 10.35
C SER A 269 -7.70 -17.40 10.38
N PRO A 270 -9.01 -17.28 10.71
CA PRO A 270 -9.91 -18.38 10.46
C PRO A 270 -9.89 -18.70 8.98
N SER A 271 -9.59 -19.95 8.66
CA SER A 271 -9.64 -20.41 7.28
C SER A 271 -11.07 -20.25 6.76
N PRO A 272 -11.27 -19.74 5.53
CA PRO A 272 -12.59 -19.72 4.91
C PRO A 272 -13.20 -21.11 4.74
N ARG A 273 -12.48 -22.16 5.13
CA ARG A 273 -12.90 -23.57 5.06
C ARG A 273 -13.26 -24.17 6.42
N ASP A 274 -13.11 -23.43 7.51
CA ASP A 274 -13.54 -23.80 8.86
C ASP A 274 -14.87 -23.10 9.18
#